data_aec681d6078179535d98320609bb757a
#
_entry.id   aec681d6078179535d98320609bb757a
#
_cell.length_a   1.000
_cell.length_b   1.000
_cell.length_c   1.000
_cell.angle_alpha   90.00
_cell.angle_beta   90.00
_cell.angle_gamma   90.00
#
_symmetry.space_group_name_H-M   'P 1'
#
loop_
_entity.id
_entity.type
_entity.pdbx_description
1 polymer ?
#
loop_
_entity_poly.entity_id
_entity_poly.type
_entity_poly.pdbx_seq_one_letter_code
_entity_poly.pdbx_strand_id
1 'polypeptide(L)'
;MGQDDTKHNLLFISKYPEIIHEFTDAMKDRDIEIETAINGIEAAAKIKKKNYDIVITGLSLEGYNGEQIITYLNKTAPSTVCIIYTTTISSAQLHFFINERNVFRVFLRPVDFRGAFWEALEEAYEYHAVQVKNEEDTGARRQEQEKQEREIEIMDQRMRSQRQARETTNRYMKRLAGLTIKEYTPAALSAEARGHLERIEARTIDFCSEQGEHAAESLDKAEEVLQTVTSFTEN
;
A
#
# COMPACT_ATOMS: atom_id res chain seq x y z
N MET A 1 -5.57 28.27 6.71
CA MET A 1 -4.17 28.42 6.33
C MET A 1 -3.38 28.30 7.62
N GLY A 2 -3.06 27.10 8.06
CA GLY A 2 -2.13 26.83 9.15
C GLY A 2 -0.80 26.52 8.49
N GLN A 3 0.17 27.41 8.65
CA GLN A 3 1.56 27.03 8.50
C GLN A 3 1.79 25.98 9.60
N ASP A 4 2.02 24.75 9.18
CA ASP A 4 2.54 23.71 10.05
C ASP A 4 3.97 24.14 10.39
N ASP A 5 4.11 24.69 11.60
CA ASP A 5 5.37 25.23 12.14
C ASP A 5 6.25 24.05 12.61
N THR A 6 6.34 23.01 11.76
CA THR A 6 7.21 21.86 12.00
C THR A 6 8.64 22.27 11.67
N LYS A 7 9.37 22.58 12.75
CA LYS A 7 10.79 22.89 12.70
C LYS A 7 11.55 21.73 12.06
N HIS A 8 12.30 22.02 11.01
CA HIS A 8 13.12 21.03 10.32
C HIS A 8 14.09 20.31 11.27
N ASN A 9 14.10 18.97 11.23
CA ASN A 9 14.91 18.15 12.11
C ASN A 9 16.11 17.56 11.35
N LEU A 10 17.32 17.80 11.86
CA LEU A 10 18.55 17.34 11.25
C LEU A 10 19.42 16.58 12.26
N LEU A 11 19.96 15.44 11.84
CA LEU A 11 20.99 14.71 12.59
C LEU A 11 22.34 14.81 11.89
N PHE A 12 23.34 15.39 12.55
CA PHE A 12 24.72 15.48 12.05
C PHE A 12 25.62 14.47 12.79
N ILE A 13 26.24 13.57 12.04
CA ILE A 13 27.03 12.45 12.58
C ILE A 13 28.49 12.59 12.15
N SER A 14 29.37 12.85 13.08
CA SER A 14 30.81 12.94 12.82
C SER A 14 31.62 12.48 14.02
N LYS A 15 32.67 11.68 13.81
CA LYS A 15 33.61 11.30 14.86
C LYS A 15 34.56 12.43 15.30
N TYR A 16 34.47 13.60 14.67
CA TYR A 16 35.32 14.76 14.94
C TYR A 16 34.48 15.85 15.63
N PRO A 17 34.66 16.06 16.96
CA PRO A 17 33.91 17.07 17.71
C PRO A 17 34.09 18.49 17.18
N GLU A 18 35.27 18.82 16.67
CA GLU A 18 35.57 20.12 16.06
C GLU A 18 34.69 20.39 14.83
N ILE A 19 34.45 19.39 14.01
CA ILE A 19 33.55 19.49 12.83
C ILE A 19 32.09 19.65 13.24
N ILE A 20 31.67 18.94 14.31
CA ILE A 20 30.34 19.10 14.88
C ILE A 20 30.14 20.54 15.36
N HIS A 21 31.12 21.08 16.08
CA HIS A 21 31.06 22.44 16.58
C HIS A 21 31.01 23.47 15.43
N GLU A 22 31.88 23.34 14.44
CA GLU A 22 31.91 24.17 13.24
C GLU A 22 30.57 24.16 12.50
N PHE A 23 29.98 22.98 12.30
CA PHE A 23 28.67 22.84 11.67
C PHE A 23 27.57 23.49 12.49
N THR A 24 27.48 23.20 13.80
CA THR A 24 26.43 23.76 14.66
C THR A 24 26.56 25.27 14.78
N ASP A 25 27.79 25.84 14.83
CA ASP A 25 28.00 27.30 14.85
C ASP A 25 27.61 27.94 13.50
N ALA A 26 27.88 27.28 12.39
CA ALA A 26 27.48 27.78 11.09
C ALA A 26 25.94 27.83 10.91
N MET A 27 25.20 26.94 11.60
CA MET A 27 23.75 26.77 11.47
C MET A 27 22.92 27.44 12.56
N LYS A 28 23.55 28.08 13.56
CA LYS A 28 22.87 28.62 14.76
C LYS A 28 21.78 29.66 14.48
N ASP A 29 21.93 30.42 13.38
CA ASP A 29 21.00 31.49 13.00
C ASP A 29 19.89 30.97 12.03
N ARG A 30 19.81 29.65 11.81
CA ARG A 30 18.85 28.99 10.95
C ARG A 30 17.73 28.36 11.77
N ASP A 31 16.53 28.32 11.23
CA ASP A 31 15.37 27.75 11.90
C ASP A 31 15.31 26.23 11.68
N ILE A 32 16.31 25.54 12.23
CA ILE A 32 16.44 24.07 12.17
C ILE A 32 16.75 23.51 13.56
N GLU A 33 16.19 22.36 13.89
CA GLU A 33 16.54 21.60 15.08
C GLU A 33 17.67 20.63 14.77
N ILE A 34 18.85 20.86 15.32
CA ILE A 34 20.04 20.05 15.05
C ILE A 34 20.32 19.15 16.24
N GLU A 35 20.36 17.87 15.99
CA GLU A 35 20.96 16.88 16.88
C GLU A 35 22.28 16.39 16.30
N THR A 36 23.20 15.99 17.17
CA THR A 36 24.52 15.54 16.77
C THR A 36 24.83 14.18 17.36
N ALA A 37 25.69 13.40 16.71
CA ALA A 37 26.19 12.13 17.24
C ALA A 37 27.69 11.99 16.90
N ILE A 38 28.48 11.49 17.85
CA ILE A 38 29.94 11.34 17.67
C ILE A 38 30.33 9.97 17.13
N ASN A 39 29.41 9.00 17.11
CA ASN A 39 29.64 7.66 16.62
C ASN A 39 28.34 7.02 16.09
N GLY A 40 28.47 5.87 15.45
CA GLY A 40 27.33 5.18 14.84
C GLY A 40 26.37 4.55 15.86
N ILE A 41 26.81 4.22 17.07
CA ILE A 41 25.95 3.65 18.12
C ILE A 41 25.00 4.72 18.64
N GLU A 42 25.54 5.91 18.93
CA GLU A 42 24.74 7.07 19.37
C GLU A 42 23.75 7.49 18.28
N ALA A 43 24.21 7.56 17.03
CA ALA A 43 23.36 7.87 15.89
C ALA A 43 22.20 6.89 15.77
N ALA A 44 22.46 5.57 15.83
CA ALA A 44 21.43 4.55 15.76
C ALA A 44 20.43 4.64 16.92
N ALA A 45 20.88 4.99 18.13
CA ALA A 45 20.00 5.18 19.27
C ALA A 45 19.06 6.38 19.10
N LYS A 46 19.55 7.49 18.48
CA LYS A 46 18.75 8.67 18.17
C LYS A 46 17.74 8.39 17.05
N ILE A 47 18.17 7.79 15.94
CA ILE A 47 17.32 7.42 14.81
C ILE A 47 16.15 6.48 15.23
N LYS A 48 16.37 5.60 16.20
CA LYS A 48 15.29 4.73 16.73
C LYS A 48 14.24 5.49 17.56
N LYS A 49 14.58 6.64 18.10
CA LYS A 49 13.69 7.41 18.98
C LYS A 49 12.92 8.51 18.25
N LYS A 50 13.50 9.06 17.17
CA LYS A 50 12.98 10.21 16.46
C LYS A 50 13.29 10.07 14.97
N ASN A 51 12.34 10.46 14.12
CA ASN A 51 12.57 10.61 12.69
C ASN A 51 13.27 11.95 12.42
N TYR A 52 14.16 11.97 11.45
CA TYR A 52 14.87 13.16 10.98
C TYR A 52 14.53 13.40 9.51
N ASP A 53 14.38 14.67 9.13
CA ASP A 53 14.18 15.06 7.74
C ASP A 53 15.46 14.83 6.94
N ILE A 54 16.60 15.22 7.55
CA ILE A 54 17.92 15.05 6.93
C ILE A 54 18.87 14.38 7.93
N VAL A 55 19.63 13.41 7.43
CA VAL A 55 20.76 12.81 8.16
C VAL A 55 22.04 13.01 7.37
N ILE A 56 22.99 13.72 7.99
CA ILE A 56 24.35 13.95 7.46
C ILE A 56 25.30 13.00 8.18
N THR A 57 26.02 12.16 7.47
CA THR A 57 26.88 11.15 8.09
C THR A 57 28.26 11.09 7.47
N GLY A 58 29.29 10.94 8.31
CA GLY A 58 30.60 10.48 7.87
C GLY A 58 30.59 9.00 7.52
N LEU A 59 31.47 8.54 6.65
CA LEU A 59 31.58 7.12 6.30
C LEU A 59 32.29 6.31 7.39
N SER A 60 33.37 6.83 7.94
CA SER A 60 34.20 6.15 8.96
C SER A 60 33.79 6.55 10.36
N LEU A 61 32.85 5.85 10.94
CA LEU A 61 32.38 6.02 12.33
C LEU A 61 32.71 4.78 13.15
N GLU A 62 32.78 4.95 14.47
CA GLU A 62 32.90 3.82 15.40
C GLU A 62 31.52 3.16 15.64
N GLY A 63 31.52 1.83 15.78
CA GLY A 63 30.32 1.03 15.91
C GLY A 63 29.68 0.80 14.53
N TYR A 64 28.55 1.45 14.24
CA TYR A 64 27.96 1.41 12.92
C TYR A 64 28.58 2.45 12.01
N ASN A 65 29.07 2.03 10.83
CA ASN A 65 29.60 2.95 9.83
C ASN A 65 28.46 3.71 9.08
N GLY A 66 28.82 4.77 8.33
CA GLY A 66 27.84 5.59 7.63
C GLY A 66 27.00 4.81 6.62
N GLU A 67 27.57 3.81 5.93
CA GLU A 67 26.81 2.96 5.01
C GLU A 67 25.75 2.12 5.71
N GLN A 68 26.04 1.58 6.89
CA GLN A 68 25.07 0.82 7.68
C GLN A 68 23.93 1.71 8.17
N ILE A 69 24.23 2.95 8.56
CA ILE A 69 23.21 3.94 8.97
C ILE A 69 22.30 4.28 7.79
N ILE A 70 22.86 4.60 6.62
CA ILE A 70 22.10 4.90 5.40
C ILE A 70 21.25 3.71 4.99
N THR A 71 21.80 2.48 5.02
CA THR A 71 21.05 1.26 4.71
C THR A 71 19.88 1.03 5.65
N TYR A 72 20.06 1.35 6.93
CA TYR A 72 18.99 1.27 7.92
C TYR A 72 17.89 2.29 7.64
N LEU A 73 18.25 3.56 7.41
CA LEU A 73 17.32 4.65 7.10
C LEU A 73 16.49 4.36 5.83
N ASN A 74 17.11 3.89 4.75
CA ASN A 74 16.41 3.54 3.52
C ASN A 74 15.33 2.46 3.71
N LYS A 75 15.45 1.63 4.75
CA LYS A 75 14.46 0.59 5.09
C LYS A 75 13.38 1.05 6.05
N THR A 76 13.71 1.92 6.99
CA THR A 76 12.83 2.27 8.13
C THR A 76 12.21 3.65 8.02
N ALA A 77 12.85 4.57 7.31
CA ALA A 77 12.43 5.95 7.09
C ALA A 77 12.88 6.41 5.70
N PRO A 78 12.30 5.86 4.61
CA PRO A 78 12.75 6.11 3.24
C PRO A 78 12.60 7.56 2.78
N SER A 79 11.74 8.36 3.41
CA SER A 79 11.62 9.80 3.19
C SER A 79 12.79 10.60 3.76
N THR A 80 13.55 10.07 4.75
CA THR A 80 14.73 10.73 5.31
C THR A 80 15.81 10.92 4.25
N VAL A 81 16.23 12.17 4.03
CA VAL A 81 17.27 12.49 3.05
C VAL A 81 18.65 12.27 3.65
N CYS A 82 19.45 11.43 3.00
CA CYS A 82 20.81 11.11 3.45
C CYS A 82 21.86 11.91 2.67
N ILE A 83 22.76 12.57 3.40
CA ILE A 83 23.93 13.29 2.86
C ILE A 83 25.20 12.69 3.46
N ILE A 84 26.19 12.44 2.62
CA ILE A 84 27.51 11.98 3.07
C ILE A 84 28.47 13.20 3.17
N TYR A 85 29.19 13.28 4.29
CA TYR A 85 30.25 14.26 4.51
C TYR A 85 31.54 13.55 4.90
N THR A 86 32.49 13.45 3.97
CA THR A 86 33.69 12.60 4.11
C THR A 86 34.97 13.30 3.61
N THR A 87 36.13 12.78 3.98
CA THR A 87 37.43 13.26 3.45
C THR A 87 37.77 12.68 2.10
N THR A 88 37.39 11.43 1.87
CA THR A 88 37.73 10.69 0.66
C THR A 88 36.59 9.76 0.28
N ILE A 89 36.38 9.60 -1.01
CA ILE A 89 35.47 8.61 -1.60
C ILE A 89 36.00 8.19 -2.95
N SER A 90 35.96 6.90 -3.27
CA SER A 90 36.30 6.42 -4.60
C SER A 90 35.11 6.62 -5.57
N SER A 91 35.41 6.68 -6.88
CA SER A 91 34.35 6.79 -7.90
C SER A 91 33.32 5.64 -7.82
N ALA A 92 33.81 4.42 -7.53
CA ALA A 92 32.92 3.26 -7.36
C ALA A 92 31.98 3.40 -6.15
N GLN A 93 32.50 3.89 -5.02
CA GLN A 93 31.68 4.18 -3.83
C GLN A 93 30.68 5.30 -4.10
N LEU A 94 31.09 6.37 -4.78
CA LEU A 94 30.20 7.47 -5.14
C LEU A 94 29.04 6.98 -6.00
N HIS A 95 29.33 6.20 -7.04
CA HIS A 95 28.31 5.60 -7.90
C HIS A 95 27.36 4.70 -7.11
N PHE A 96 27.87 3.86 -6.22
CA PHE A 96 27.09 2.99 -5.35
C PHE A 96 26.16 3.77 -4.43
N PHE A 97 26.66 4.79 -3.74
CA PHE A 97 25.84 5.57 -2.80
C PHE A 97 24.73 6.34 -3.49
N ILE A 98 24.99 6.95 -4.64
CA ILE A 98 23.98 7.71 -5.37
C ILE A 98 22.93 6.80 -5.99
N ASN A 99 23.35 5.73 -6.70
CA ASN A 99 22.40 4.94 -7.49
C ASN A 99 21.74 3.79 -6.70
N GLU A 100 22.44 3.20 -5.72
CA GLU A 100 21.93 2.03 -5.01
C GLU A 100 21.49 2.32 -3.57
N ARG A 101 21.98 3.41 -2.97
CA ARG A 101 21.68 3.79 -1.58
C ARG A 101 20.88 5.08 -1.44
N ASN A 102 20.44 5.65 -2.54
CA ASN A 102 19.61 6.85 -2.57
C ASN A 102 20.19 8.01 -1.72
N VAL A 103 21.51 8.18 -1.80
CA VAL A 103 22.18 9.32 -1.14
C VAL A 103 21.96 10.56 -1.98
N PHE A 104 21.40 11.59 -1.38
CA PHE A 104 21.04 12.83 -2.07
C PHE A 104 22.29 13.57 -2.58
N ARG A 105 23.32 13.73 -1.72
CA ARG A 105 24.54 14.42 -2.08
C ARG A 105 25.75 13.91 -1.25
N VAL A 106 26.94 14.04 -1.84
CA VAL A 106 28.19 13.73 -1.16
C VAL A 106 29.07 14.96 -1.14
N PHE A 107 29.54 15.36 0.05
CA PHE A 107 30.46 16.46 0.25
C PHE A 107 31.84 15.94 0.67
N LEU A 108 32.86 16.45 0.02
CA LEU A 108 34.25 16.21 0.38
C LEU A 108 34.80 17.35 1.24
N ARG A 109 35.43 17.01 2.34
CA ARG A 109 36.07 17.99 3.23
C ARG A 109 37.37 18.55 2.62
N PRO A 110 37.69 19.85 2.87
CA PRO A 110 36.89 20.84 3.60
C PRO A 110 35.77 21.42 2.75
N VAL A 111 34.67 21.86 3.39
CA VAL A 111 33.57 22.55 2.73
C VAL A 111 33.10 23.71 3.61
N ASP A 112 32.70 24.81 3.01
CA ASP A 112 32.06 25.91 3.72
C ASP A 112 30.58 25.57 4.00
N PHE A 113 30.25 25.41 5.28
CA PHE A 113 28.90 25.10 5.72
C PHE A 113 27.90 26.26 5.51
N ARG A 114 28.34 27.47 5.32
CA ARG A 114 27.49 28.66 5.12
C ARG A 114 27.17 28.94 3.67
N GLY A 115 27.97 28.43 2.74
CA GLY A 115 27.82 28.61 1.30
C GLY A 115 27.05 27.46 0.61
N ALA A 116 27.70 26.81 -0.35
CA ALA A 116 27.12 25.74 -1.18
C ALA A 116 26.56 24.55 -0.38
N PHE A 117 27.04 24.34 0.84
CA PHE A 117 26.50 23.30 1.72
C PHE A 117 25.11 23.67 2.24
N TRP A 118 24.91 24.94 2.61
CA TRP A 118 23.58 25.42 3.03
C TRP A 118 22.57 25.35 1.87
N GLU A 119 22.92 25.81 0.68
CA GLU A 119 22.05 25.69 -0.51
C GLU A 119 21.62 24.24 -0.75
N ALA A 120 22.55 23.29 -0.59
CA ALA A 120 22.25 21.88 -0.71
C ALA A 120 21.33 21.34 0.40
N LEU A 121 21.38 21.91 1.60
CA LEU A 121 20.44 21.57 2.67
C LEU A 121 19.02 22.09 2.37
N GLU A 122 18.88 23.29 1.83
CA GLU A 122 17.60 23.83 1.39
C GLU A 122 16.99 22.95 0.30
N GLU A 123 17.75 22.56 -0.72
CA GLU A 123 17.31 21.60 -1.74
C GLU A 123 16.94 20.22 -1.13
N ALA A 124 17.68 19.77 -0.11
CA ALA A 124 17.40 18.50 0.56
C ALA A 124 16.08 18.54 1.37
N TYR A 125 15.75 19.66 2.00
CA TYR A 125 14.46 19.84 2.67
C TYR A 125 13.29 19.85 1.69
N GLU A 126 13.44 20.54 0.55
CA GLU A 126 12.44 20.52 -0.51
C GLU A 126 12.24 19.09 -1.04
N TYR A 127 13.33 18.36 -1.28
CA TYR A 127 13.28 16.96 -1.70
C TYR A 127 12.60 16.08 -0.65
N HIS A 128 12.91 16.24 0.64
CA HIS A 128 12.25 15.53 1.72
C HIS A 128 10.73 15.77 1.72
N ALA A 129 10.28 17.00 1.59
CA ALA A 129 8.86 17.35 1.56
C ALA A 129 8.12 16.64 0.40
N VAL A 130 8.76 16.53 -0.77
CA VAL A 130 8.22 15.77 -1.92
C VAL A 130 8.15 14.28 -1.62
N GLN A 131 9.19 13.70 -0.98
CA GLN A 131 9.20 12.28 -0.63
C GLN A 131 8.09 11.93 0.38
N VAL A 132 7.92 12.73 1.44
CA VAL A 132 6.86 12.55 2.44
C VAL A 132 5.48 12.56 1.76
N LYS A 133 5.23 13.54 0.90
CA LYS A 133 3.97 13.62 0.16
C LYS A 133 3.72 12.39 -0.72
N ASN A 134 4.75 11.92 -1.42
CA ASN A 134 4.64 10.72 -2.25
C ASN A 134 4.35 9.46 -1.43
N GLU A 135 4.93 9.34 -0.23
CA GLU A 135 4.66 8.23 0.70
C GLU A 135 3.21 8.27 1.20
N GLU A 136 2.71 9.45 1.59
CA GLU A 136 1.33 9.64 2.01
C GLU A 136 0.34 9.29 0.89
N ASP A 137 0.56 9.80 -0.33
CA ASP A 137 -0.28 9.51 -1.49
C ASP A 137 -0.28 8.02 -1.84
N THR A 138 0.88 7.37 -1.77
CA THR A 138 1.01 5.93 -2.04
C THR A 138 0.32 5.11 -0.95
N GLY A 139 0.46 5.50 0.31
CA GLY A 139 -0.21 4.86 1.44
C GLY A 139 -1.74 4.98 1.36
N ALA A 140 -2.25 6.17 1.03
CA ALA A 140 -3.67 6.41 0.85
C ALA A 140 -4.27 5.59 -0.30
N ARG A 141 -3.59 5.52 -1.46
CA ARG A 141 -4.01 4.69 -2.60
C ARG A 141 -4.06 3.21 -2.24
N ARG A 142 -3.05 2.71 -1.52
CA ARG A 142 -3.00 1.32 -1.09
C ARG A 142 -4.14 0.97 -0.13
N GLN A 143 -4.45 1.83 0.82
CA GLN A 143 -5.58 1.64 1.74
C GLN A 143 -6.93 1.63 1.00
N GLU A 144 -7.11 2.51 0.02
CA GLU A 144 -8.32 2.55 -0.79
C GLU A 144 -8.48 1.29 -1.66
N GLN A 145 -7.39 0.80 -2.27
CA GLN A 145 -7.39 -0.46 -3.01
C GLN A 145 -7.76 -1.66 -2.12
N GLU A 146 -7.14 -1.78 -0.94
CA GLU A 146 -7.45 -2.86 0.00
C GLU A 146 -8.90 -2.81 0.51
N LYS A 147 -9.49 -1.61 0.58
CA LYS A 147 -10.90 -1.44 0.94
C LYS A 147 -11.81 -1.90 -0.20
N GLN A 148 -11.52 -1.50 -1.43
CA GLN A 148 -12.27 -1.90 -2.62
C GLN A 148 -12.21 -3.43 -2.83
N GLU A 149 -11.05 -4.05 -2.68
CA GLU A 149 -10.89 -5.51 -2.76
C GLU A 149 -11.77 -6.24 -1.73
N ARG A 150 -11.80 -5.75 -0.49
CA ARG A 150 -12.67 -6.32 0.56
C ARG A 150 -14.14 -6.17 0.25
N GLU A 151 -14.58 -5.04 -0.29
CA GLU A 151 -15.98 -4.82 -0.69
C GLU A 151 -16.39 -5.76 -1.84
N ILE A 152 -15.52 -5.98 -2.83
CA ILE A 152 -15.72 -6.92 -3.93
C ILE A 152 -15.85 -8.35 -3.39
N GLU A 153 -14.97 -8.77 -2.50
CA GLU A 153 -14.99 -10.11 -1.91
C GLU A 153 -16.29 -10.38 -1.13
N ILE A 154 -16.75 -9.41 -0.34
CA ILE A 154 -18.02 -9.48 0.39
C ILE A 154 -19.21 -9.61 -0.58
N MET A 155 -19.20 -8.84 -1.67
CA MET A 155 -20.25 -8.86 -2.68
C MET A 155 -20.27 -10.21 -3.40
N ASP A 156 -19.12 -10.76 -3.79
CA ASP A 156 -19.00 -12.05 -4.42
C ASP A 156 -19.50 -13.18 -3.52
N GLN A 157 -19.14 -13.18 -2.24
CA GLN A 157 -19.65 -14.14 -1.26
C GLN A 157 -21.18 -14.07 -1.13
N ARG A 158 -21.76 -12.86 -1.12
CA ARG A 158 -23.23 -12.70 -1.07
C ARG A 158 -23.90 -13.25 -2.32
N MET A 159 -23.36 -12.98 -3.50
CA MET A 159 -23.88 -13.51 -4.76
C MET A 159 -23.81 -15.04 -4.83
N ARG A 160 -22.69 -15.64 -4.44
CA ARG A 160 -22.55 -17.10 -4.37
C ARG A 160 -23.55 -17.73 -3.42
N SER A 161 -23.76 -17.14 -2.24
CA SER A 161 -24.75 -17.61 -1.26
C SER A 161 -26.19 -17.54 -1.81
N GLN A 162 -26.53 -16.44 -2.49
CA GLN A 162 -27.86 -16.29 -3.11
C GLN A 162 -28.08 -17.27 -4.25
N ARG A 163 -27.08 -17.50 -5.10
CA ARG A 163 -27.13 -18.49 -6.18
C ARG A 163 -27.35 -19.89 -5.61
N GLN A 164 -26.61 -20.28 -4.60
CA GLN A 164 -26.75 -21.58 -3.95
C GLN A 164 -28.13 -21.76 -3.28
N ALA A 165 -28.66 -20.71 -2.63
CA ALA A 165 -30.01 -20.75 -2.06
C ALA A 165 -31.09 -20.92 -3.14
N ARG A 166 -30.98 -20.22 -4.28
CA ARG A 166 -31.91 -20.35 -5.41
C ARG A 166 -31.86 -21.75 -6.05
N GLU A 167 -30.67 -22.27 -6.29
CA GLU A 167 -30.51 -23.63 -6.82
C GLU A 167 -31.12 -24.70 -5.90
N THR A 168 -30.94 -24.52 -4.59
CA THR A 168 -31.51 -25.39 -3.57
C THR A 168 -33.05 -25.32 -3.60
N THR A 169 -33.62 -24.12 -3.62
CA THR A 169 -35.06 -23.89 -3.69
C THR A 169 -35.66 -24.49 -4.96
N ASN A 170 -35.04 -24.25 -6.12
CA ASN A 170 -35.48 -24.85 -7.40
C ASN A 170 -35.47 -26.39 -7.36
N ARG A 171 -34.44 -26.98 -6.76
CA ARG A 171 -34.36 -28.42 -6.57
C ARG A 171 -35.50 -28.95 -5.70
N TYR A 172 -35.83 -28.30 -4.61
CA TYR A 172 -36.94 -28.66 -3.75
C TYR A 172 -38.29 -28.48 -4.45
N MET A 173 -38.51 -27.40 -5.19
CA MET A 173 -39.73 -27.15 -5.93
C MET A 173 -39.98 -28.22 -7.01
N LYS A 174 -38.94 -28.59 -7.79
CA LYS A 174 -39.01 -29.69 -8.78
C LYS A 174 -39.37 -31.02 -8.12
N ARG A 175 -38.78 -31.29 -6.94
CA ARG A 175 -39.08 -32.55 -6.21
C ARG A 175 -40.49 -32.58 -5.64
N LEU A 176 -40.98 -31.45 -5.08
CA LEU A 176 -42.37 -31.33 -4.59
C LEU A 176 -43.39 -31.50 -5.72
N ALA A 177 -43.18 -30.85 -6.86
CA ALA A 177 -44.06 -31.01 -8.02
C ALA A 177 -44.17 -32.49 -8.46
N GLY A 178 -43.03 -33.20 -8.57
CA GLY A 178 -43.01 -34.60 -8.92
C GLY A 178 -43.69 -35.52 -7.88
N LEU A 179 -43.55 -35.23 -6.58
CA LEU A 179 -44.21 -36.01 -5.53
C LEU A 179 -45.72 -35.77 -5.50
N THR A 180 -46.18 -34.53 -5.59
CA THR A 180 -47.61 -34.20 -5.55
C THR A 180 -48.38 -34.87 -6.66
N ILE A 181 -47.83 -34.92 -7.87
CA ILE A 181 -48.48 -35.61 -9.02
C ILE A 181 -48.51 -37.12 -8.84
N LYS A 182 -47.41 -37.72 -8.31
CA LYS A 182 -47.36 -39.16 -8.05
C LYS A 182 -48.30 -39.64 -6.96
N GLU A 183 -48.44 -38.88 -5.87
CA GLU A 183 -49.30 -39.27 -4.73
C GLU A 183 -50.79 -39.10 -5.03
N TYR A 184 -51.17 -38.12 -5.85
CA TYR A 184 -52.57 -37.83 -6.17
C TYR A 184 -53.07 -38.45 -7.48
N THR A 185 -52.25 -39.32 -8.11
CA THR A 185 -52.70 -40.03 -9.31
C THR A 185 -53.37 -41.36 -8.94
N PRO A 186 -54.72 -41.45 -8.85
CA PRO A 186 -55.38 -42.71 -8.57
C PRO A 186 -55.13 -43.74 -9.69
N ALA A 187 -54.97 -45.00 -9.32
CA ALA A 187 -54.74 -46.10 -10.25
C ALA A 187 -55.86 -46.27 -11.29
N ALA A 188 -57.04 -45.60 -11.08
CA ALA A 188 -58.24 -45.70 -11.93
C ALA A 188 -58.43 -44.52 -12.89
N LEU A 189 -57.44 -43.63 -13.09
CA LEU A 189 -57.58 -42.52 -14.04
C LEU A 189 -57.63 -43.01 -15.49
N SER A 190 -58.53 -42.42 -16.27
CA SER A 190 -58.59 -42.64 -17.72
C SER A 190 -57.28 -42.19 -18.38
N ALA A 191 -56.94 -42.81 -19.54
CA ALA A 191 -55.71 -42.43 -20.27
C ALA A 191 -55.64 -40.94 -20.61
N GLU A 192 -56.79 -40.32 -20.84
CA GLU A 192 -56.93 -38.90 -21.16
C GLU A 192 -56.62 -37.98 -19.94
N ALA A 193 -57.13 -38.36 -18.76
CA ALA A 193 -56.81 -37.66 -17.51
C ALA A 193 -55.35 -37.80 -17.11
N ARG A 194 -54.74 -38.96 -17.37
CA ARG A 194 -53.31 -39.22 -17.15
C ARG A 194 -52.45 -38.34 -18.05
N GLY A 195 -52.79 -38.23 -19.35
CA GLY A 195 -52.11 -37.33 -20.28
C GLY A 195 -52.27 -35.85 -19.97
N HIS A 196 -53.36 -35.44 -19.29
CA HIS A 196 -53.49 -34.06 -18.76
C HIS A 196 -52.56 -33.78 -17.57
N LEU A 197 -52.42 -34.73 -16.64
CA LEU A 197 -51.53 -34.63 -15.50
C LEU A 197 -50.07 -34.57 -15.90
N GLU A 198 -49.65 -35.42 -16.86
CA GLU A 198 -48.30 -35.39 -17.42
C GLU A 198 -47.97 -34.03 -18.10
N ARG A 199 -48.95 -33.44 -18.81
CA ARG A 199 -48.78 -32.08 -19.38
C ARG A 199 -48.66 -30.98 -18.32
N ILE A 200 -49.41 -31.09 -17.20
CA ILE A 200 -49.30 -30.14 -16.08
C ILE A 200 -47.94 -30.29 -15.40
N GLU A 201 -47.47 -31.53 -15.19
CA GLU A 201 -46.13 -31.79 -14.63
C GLU A 201 -45.04 -31.19 -15.50
N ALA A 202 -45.04 -31.45 -16.81
CA ALA A 202 -44.09 -30.91 -17.74
C ALA A 202 -44.08 -29.37 -17.71
N ARG A 203 -45.25 -28.73 -17.79
CA ARG A 203 -45.36 -27.25 -17.70
C ARG A 203 -44.87 -26.67 -16.37
N THR A 204 -45.13 -27.36 -15.25
CA THR A 204 -44.64 -26.89 -13.93
C THR A 204 -43.12 -27.00 -13.83
N ILE A 205 -42.55 -28.07 -14.40
CA ILE A 205 -41.10 -28.24 -14.47
C ILE A 205 -40.46 -27.19 -15.37
N ASP A 206 -41.05 -26.92 -16.55
CA ASP A 206 -40.58 -25.89 -17.48
C ASP A 206 -40.65 -24.49 -16.84
N PHE A 207 -41.79 -24.13 -16.22
CA PHE A 207 -41.93 -22.87 -15.50
C PHE A 207 -40.88 -22.68 -14.38
N CYS A 208 -40.63 -23.74 -13.59
CA CYS A 208 -39.57 -23.70 -12.57
C CYS A 208 -38.17 -23.59 -13.17
N SER A 209 -37.93 -24.13 -14.37
CA SER A 209 -36.67 -24.02 -15.10
C SER A 209 -36.48 -22.62 -15.66
N GLU A 210 -37.49 -22.05 -16.33
CA GLU A 210 -37.45 -20.68 -16.87
C GLU A 210 -37.21 -19.62 -15.78
N GLN A 211 -37.89 -19.78 -14.64
CA GLN A 211 -37.63 -18.86 -13.49
C GLN A 211 -36.19 -19.01 -12.96
N GLY A 212 -35.62 -20.20 -13.00
CA GLY A 212 -34.25 -20.45 -12.62
C GLY A 212 -33.24 -19.88 -13.65
N GLU A 213 -33.52 -19.98 -14.95
CA GLU A 213 -32.70 -19.45 -16.03
C GLU A 213 -32.71 -17.91 -16.03
N HIS A 214 -33.85 -17.26 -15.91
CA HIS A 214 -33.93 -15.79 -15.78
C HIS A 214 -33.19 -15.26 -14.56
N ALA A 215 -33.20 -16.00 -13.47
CA ALA A 215 -32.44 -15.63 -12.28
C ALA A 215 -30.93 -15.81 -12.49
N ALA A 216 -30.51 -16.86 -13.22
CA ALA A 216 -29.13 -17.08 -13.60
C ALA A 216 -28.62 -16.00 -14.58
N GLU A 217 -29.41 -15.68 -15.61
CA GLU A 217 -29.09 -14.64 -16.60
C GLU A 217 -28.93 -13.25 -15.99
N SER A 218 -29.72 -12.93 -14.95
CA SER A 218 -29.59 -11.69 -14.20
C SER A 218 -28.32 -11.65 -13.34
N LEU A 219 -27.86 -12.78 -12.84
CA LEU A 219 -26.61 -12.93 -12.10
C LEU A 219 -25.38 -12.85 -13.02
N ASP A 220 -25.43 -13.49 -14.17
CA ASP A 220 -24.35 -13.43 -15.17
C ASP A 220 -24.14 -12.00 -15.66
N LYS A 221 -25.23 -11.24 -15.89
CA LYS A 221 -25.15 -9.81 -16.20
C LYS A 221 -24.53 -8.96 -15.07
N ALA A 222 -24.82 -9.29 -13.81
CA ALA A 222 -24.22 -8.61 -12.66
C ALA A 222 -22.73 -8.95 -12.50
N GLU A 223 -22.32 -10.19 -12.81
CA GLU A 223 -20.91 -10.61 -12.84
C GLU A 223 -20.14 -9.89 -13.97
N GLU A 224 -20.73 -9.71 -15.14
CA GLU A 224 -20.14 -8.99 -16.27
C GLU A 224 -19.90 -7.50 -15.95
N VAL A 225 -20.84 -6.85 -15.26
CA VAL A 225 -20.69 -5.48 -14.77
C VAL A 225 -19.57 -5.39 -13.73
N LEU A 226 -19.48 -6.34 -12.81
CA LEU A 226 -18.42 -6.40 -11.79
C LEU A 226 -17.02 -6.59 -12.41
N GLN A 227 -16.87 -7.47 -13.39
CA GLN A 227 -15.62 -7.66 -14.14
C GLN A 227 -15.22 -6.38 -14.89
N THR A 228 -16.20 -5.66 -15.44
CA THR A 228 -15.96 -4.39 -16.13
C THR A 228 -15.44 -3.31 -15.15
N VAL A 229 -16.02 -3.22 -13.95
CA VAL A 229 -15.57 -2.28 -12.91
C VAL A 229 -14.17 -2.62 -12.42
N THR A 230 -13.86 -3.91 -12.20
CA THR A 230 -12.51 -4.35 -11.78
C THR A 230 -11.45 -4.05 -12.84
N SER A 231 -11.74 -4.20 -14.12
CA SER A 231 -10.81 -3.89 -15.20
C SER A 231 -10.53 -2.38 -15.35
N PHE A 232 -11.43 -1.51 -14.89
CA PHE A 232 -11.21 -0.05 -14.83
C PHE A 232 -10.35 0.38 -13.64
N THR A 233 -10.21 -0.44 -12.61
CA THR A 233 -9.39 -0.13 -11.43
C THR A 233 -7.94 -0.63 -11.56
N GLU A 234 -7.64 -1.48 -12.55
CA GLU A 234 -6.29 -2.02 -12.82
C GLU A 234 -5.48 -1.21 -13.87
N ASN A 235 -6.07 -0.17 -14.47
CA ASN A 235 -5.41 0.78 -15.39
C ASN A 235 -5.28 2.17 -14.75
#